data_e13f3594d053b5d05894b76d8e5cc54f
#
_entry.id   e13f3594d053b5d05894b76d8e5cc54f
#
_cell.length_a   1.000
_cell.length_b   1.000
_cell.length_c   1.000
_cell.angle_alpha   90.00
_cell.angle_beta   90.00
_cell.angle_gamma   90.00
#
_symmetry.space_group_name_H-M   'P 1'
#
loop_
_entity.id
_entity.type
_entity.pdbx_description
1 polymer ?
#
loop_
_entity_poly.entity_id
_entity_poly.type
_entity_poly.pdbx_seq_one_letter_code
_entity_poly.pdbx_strand_id
1 'polypeptide(L)'
;MATEGRADAWHGPIERGPGETVKTARPAGKCFADGKSFLVTVSGIFLYALSMTTSPPLSRRRFLAGSAAMALAGCVSTPNRDPDVVDMTPLKERAQRKGLIIGAEVSAPLLTDPMFAATLTRDFEMVVPGNALKWGPLERRKKAPDFHNADAIADFATNHGMMMRGHTLLWHDMNPKWLPKHLADPRKDAAKLIRYHIQTVAGRYRGRMHSWDVVNEAIEPKDGRPDGLRNSLFLKALGPDYLALAFEAAAEADPGARLVFNEYGCEWGWDIGRQRRYATLRLLENLLSKGVPIHALGIQGHLDPGSEGSMDTRALGQFCDEAADLGLALQVTELDARDTSLRGSIETRDRLVADAYARFLDVVLARPATEAVLTWGVTDRHTWLTGHFPRPDGGIVRGLPYDADYRRKPAWYALAAALDAAPLRPGK
;
A
#
# COMPACT_ATOMS: atom_id res chain seq x y z
N MET A 1 -2.62 38.55 -10.89
CA MET A 1 -4.03 38.10 -10.92
C MET A 1 -4.00 36.59 -11.11
N ALA A 2 -4.12 35.88 -10.03
CA ALA A 2 -4.09 34.42 -9.98
C ALA A 2 -5.54 33.93 -10.15
N THR A 3 -5.80 33.16 -11.20
CA THR A 3 -7.04 32.39 -11.33
C THR A 3 -6.77 30.98 -10.82
N GLU A 4 -7.25 30.71 -9.64
CA GLU A 4 -7.31 29.39 -9.03
C GLU A 4 -8.18 28.47 -9.90
N GLY A 5 -7.54 27.48 -10.51
CA GLY A 5 -8.23 26.32 -11.05
C GLY A 5 -8.63 25.42 -9.87
N ARG A 6 -9.92 25.36 -9.56
CA ARG A 6 -10.47 24.30 -8.68
C ARG A 6 -10.09 22.95 -9.23
N ALA A 7 -9.29 22.22 -8.46
CA ALA A 7 -9.10 20.80 -8.66
C ALA A 7 -10.43 20.12 -8.29
N ASP A 8 -11.07 19.51 -9.27
CA ASP A 8 -12.25 18.66 -9.03
C ASP A 8 -11.81 17.54 -8.08
N ALA A 9 -12.46 17.52 -6.93
CA ALA A 9 -12.15 16.63 -5.82
C ALA A 9 -12.33 15.16 -6.23
N TRP A 10 -11.34 14.37 -5.88
CA TRP A 10 -11.45 12.91 -5.85
C TRP A 10 -12.53 12.53 -4.82
N HIS A 11 -13.74 12.24 -5.30
CA HIS A 11 -14.84 11.72 -4.50
C HIS A 11 -14.73 10.20 -4.42
N GLY A 12 -13.86 9.70 -3.55
CA GLY A 12 -14.04 8.37 -2.99
C GLY A 12 -15.26 8.44 -2.05
N PRO A 13 -16.34 7.67 -2.29
CA PRO A 13 -17.56 7.83 -1.53
C PRO A 13 -17.39 7.26 -0.12
N ILE A 14 -17.46 8.14 0.88
CA ILE A 14 -17.88 7.76 2.23
C ILE A 14 -19.38 8.04 2.30
N GLU A 15 -20.21 7.16 1.77
CA GLU A 15 -21.61 7.13 2.15
C GLU A 15 -21.72 6.50 3.53
N ARG A 16 -22.08 7.32 4.52
CA ARG A 16 -22.69 6.83 5.75
C ARG A 16 -24.04 6.24 5.35
N GLY A 17 -24.25 4.97 5.67
CA GLY A 17 -25.56 4.35 5.55
C GLY A 17 -26.62 5.17 6.29
N PRO A 18 -27.87 5.24 5.80
CA PRO A 18 -28.92 6.01 6.42
C PRO A 18 -29.19 5.48 7.84
N GLY A 19 -29.11 6.37 8.83
CA GLY A 19 -29.50 6.08 10.21
C GLY A 19 -31.00 5.74 10.28
N GLU A 20 -31.29 4.48 10.52
CA GLU A 20 -32.64 4.06 10.88
C GLU A 20 -32.95 4.59 12.28
N THR A 21 -33.89 5.52 12.34
CA THR A 21 -34.55 5.95 13.58
C THR A 21 -35.43 4.82 14.07
N VAL A 22 -34.98 4.14 15.13
CA VAL A 22 -35.78 3.18 15.86
C VAL A 22 -36.92 3.91 16.57
N LYS A 23 -38.17 3.78 16.06
CA LYS A 23 -39.37 4.12 16.79
C LYS A 23 -39.70 2.99 17.75
N THR A 24 -39.58 3.27 19.04
CA THR A 24 -40.07 2.41 20.11
C THR A 24 -41.60 2.34 20.08
N ALA A 25 -42.16 1.16 19.86
CA ALA A 25 -43.54 0.83 20.17
C ALA A 25 -43.59 -0.31 21.22
N ARG A 26 -44.26 -0.05 22.32
CA ARG A 26 -44.51 -1.00 23.43
C ARG A 26 -45.60 -2.02 23.08
N PRO A 27 -45.68 -3.14 23.81
CA PRO A 27 -46.29 -4.39 23.35
C PRO A 27 -47.76 -4.54 23.77
N ALA A 28 -48.50 -5.32 22.97
CA ALA A 28 -49.75 -5.95 23.46
C ALA A 28 -49.69 -7.44 23.08
N GLY A 29 -49.78 -8.28 24.10
CA GLY A 29 -49.72 -9.71 23.98
C GLY A 29 -50.97 -10.37 23.44
N LYS A 30 -50.79 -11.63 23.04
CA LYS A 30 -51.66 -12.76 23.39
C LYS A 30 -51.08 -14.06 22.87
N CYS A 31 -51.09 -15.05 23.77
CA CYS A 31 -50.78 -16.46 23.53
C CYS A 31 -51.70 -17.11 22.50
N PHE A 32 -51.17 -18.09 21.74
CA PHE A 32 -51.83 -19.40 21.57
C PHE A 32 -50.79 -20.45 21.16
N ALA A 33 -50.90 -21.61 21.82
CA ALA A 33 -50.11 -22.80 21.63
C ALA A 33 -50.60 -23.58 20.42
N ASP A 34 -49.69 -24.25 19.69
CA ASP A 34 -49.93 -25.62 19.21
C ASP A 34 -48.60 -26.30 18.87
N GLY A 35 -48.40 -27.42 19.52
CA GLY A 35 -47.21 -28.23 19.40
C GLY A 35 -47.23 -29.15 18.18
N LYS A 36 -46.08 -29.31 17.57
CA LYS A 36 -45.66 -30.52 16.84
C LYS A 36 -44.15 -30.70 16.94
N SER A 37 -43.78 -31.75 17.66
CA SER A 37 -42.43 -32.27 17.75
C SER A 37 -42.03 -32.95 16.44
N PHE A 38 -40.86 -32.60 15.90
CA PHE A 38 -40.18 -33.44 14.92
C PHE A 38 -38.89 -33.97 15.54
N LEU A 39 -38.86 -35.30 15.74
CA LEU A 39 -37.64 -36.04 16.02
C LEU A 39 -36.76 -36.07 14.80
N VAL A 40 -35.51 -35.60 14.90
CA VAL A 40 -34.45 -35.92 13.95
C VAL A 40 -33.47 -36.87 14.60
N THR A 41 -33.44 -38.09 14.09
CA THR A 41 -32.54 -39.16 14.48
C THR A 41 -31.18 -38.90 13.90
N VAL A 42 -30.15 -38.77 14.75
CA VAL A 42 -28.74 -38.75 14.31
C VAL A 42 -28.19 -40.16 14.51
N SER A 43 -27.91 -40.84 13.40
CA SER A 43 -27.16 -42.12 13.41
C SER A 43 -25.80 -41.89 12.73
N GLY A 44 -24.72 -42.34 13.34
CA GLY A 44 -23.45 -42.52 12.65
C GLY A 44 -22.22 -42.08 13.45
N ILE A 45 -21.90 -42.80 14.55
CA ILE A 45 -20.56 -42.73 15.17
C ILE A 45 -19.71 -43.86 14.56
N PHE A 46 -18.65 -43.48 13.81
CA PHE A 46 -17.58 -44.37 13.41
C PHE A 46 -16.45 -44.29 14.46
N LEU A 47 -16.30 -45.38 15.23
CA LEU A 47 -15.15 -45.60 16.11
C LEU A 47 -14.00 -46.20 15.25
N TYR A 48 -12.88 -45.49 15.16
CA TYR A 48 -11.61 -46.07 14.76
C TYR A 48 -10.83 -46.50 16.01
N ALA A 49 -10.62 -47.79 16.14
CA ALA A 49 -9.77 -48.41 17.16
C ALA A 49 -8.29 -48.18 16.82
N LEU A 50 -7.56 -47.45 17.66
CA LEU A 50 -6.11 -47.33 17.61
C LEU A 50 -5.49 -48.57 18.33
N SER A 51 -4.77 -49.35 17.55
CA SER A 51 -3.93 -50.47 18.03
C SER A 51 -2.74 -49.88 18.80
N MET A 52 -2.64 -50.19 20.10
CA MET A 52 -1.47 -49.89 20.91
C MET A 52 -0.42 -51.01 20.68
N THR A 53 0.72 -50.62 20.05
CA THR A 53 1.93 -51.41 20.09
C THR A 53 2.76 -51.00 21.30
N THR A 54 3.02 -51.99 22.17
CA THR A 54 3.82 -51.85 23.41
C THR A 54 5.30 -51.73 23.07
N SER A 55 5.94 -50.64 23.49
CA SER A 55 7.39 -50.51 23.48
C SER A 55 7.99 -50.96 24.83
N PRO A 56 9.18 -51.61 24.84
CA PRO A 56 9.80 -52.11 26.07
C PRO A 56 10.39 -51.01 26.95
N PRO A 57 10.57 -51.23 28.28
CA PRO A 57 11.01 -50.22 29.21
C PRO A 57 12.50 -49.87 29.06
N LEU A 58 12.83 -48.59 28.99
CA LEU A 58 14.19 -48.03 28.98
C LEU A 58 14.83 -48.21 30.35
N SER A 59 16.05 -48.80 30.38
CA SER A 59 16.80 -49.06 31.58
C SER A 59 17.36 -47.76 32.24
N ARG A 60 17.39 -47.74 33.59
CA ARG A 60 17.81 -46.61 34.44
C ARG A 60 19.27 -46.14 34.26
N ARG A 61 20.06 -46.72 33.38
CA ARG A 61 21.47 -46.33 33.18
C ARG A 61 21.76 -45.31 32.11
N ARG A 62 20.73 -44.85 31.37
CA ARG A 62 20.89 -43.79 30.34
C ARG A 62 20.43 -42.39 30.79
N PHE A 63 20.06 -42.20 32.06
CA PHE A 63 19.54 -40.93 32.57
C PHE A 63 20.63 -40.05 33.22
N LEU A 64 21.86 -40.49 33.31
CA LEU A 64 22.97 -39.74 33.96
C LEU A 64 24.03 -39.21 33.00
N ALA A 65 23.87 -39.33 31.68
CA ALA A 65 24.82 -38.78 30.70
C ALA A 65 24.32 -37.55 29.94
N GLY A 66 23.10 -37.08 30.23
CA GLY A 66 22.48 -35.92 29.53
C GLY A 66 22.49 -34.57 30.27
N SER A 67 23.02 -34.53 31.48
CA SER A 67 22.90 -33.33 32.38
C SER A 67 24.15 -32.45 32.47
N ALA A 68 25.15 -32.67 31.65
CA ALA A 68 26.41 -31.88 31.71
C ALA A 68 26.68 -30.97 30.48
N ALA A 69 25.72 -30.84 29.56
CA ALA A 69 25.88 -30.03 28.34
C ALA A 69 24.97 -28.76 28.28
N MET A 70 24.38 -28.35 29.41
CA MET A 70 23.51 -27.16 29.45
C MET A 70 23.98 -26.08 30.44
N ALA A 71 25.26 -25.84 30.52
CA ALA A 71 25.84 -24.80 31.40
C ALA A 71 26.87 -23.91 30.69
N LEU A 72 26.79 -23.76 29.38
CA LEU A 72 27.56 -22.76 28.61
C LEU A 72 26.63 -22.07 27.55
N ALA A 73 25.42 -21.72 27.95
CA ALA A 73 24.71 -20.63 27.30
C ALA A 73 25.35 -19.34 27.81
N GLY A 74 26.37 -18.89 27.07
CA GLY A 74 27.00 -17.62 27.32
C GLY A 74 25.96 -16.54 27.48
N CYS A 75 26.05 -15.76 28.53
CA CYS A 75 25.42 -14.45 28.63
C CYS A 75 25.85 -13.65 27.40
N VAL A 76 25.06 -13.71 26.33
CA VAL A 76 25.05 -12.62 25.37
C VAL A 76 24.47 -11.46 26.15
N SER A 77 25.35 -10.67 26.73
CA SER A 77 25.00 -9.38 27.29
C SER A 77 24.38 -8.59 26.15
N THR A 78 23.04 -8.52 26.10
CA THR A 78 22.36 -7.46 25.37
C THR A 78 23.05 -6.17 25.84
N PRO A 79 23.58 -5.35 24.91
CA PRO A 79 24.14 -4.08 25.33
C PRO A 79 23.04 -3.36 26.10
N ASN A 80 23.36 -2.98 27.34
CA ASN A 80 22.48 -2.19 28.20
C ASN A 80 22.26 -0.87 27.43
N ARG A 81 21.19 -0.79 26.64
CA ARG A 81 20.79 0.46 26.02
C ARG A 81 20.30 1.31 27.17
N ASP A 82 20.99 2.40 27.40
CA ASP A 82 20.54 3.47 28.28
C ASP A 82 19.12 3.86 27.81
N PRO A 83 18.08 3.68 28.62
CA PRO A 83 16.71 3.96 28.19
C PRO A 83 16.47 5.42 27.79
N ASP A 84 17.39 6.32 28.13
CA ASP A 84 17.30 7.74 27.81
C ASP A 84 18.01 8.12 26.49
N VAL A 85 18.74 7.21 25.85
CA VAL A 85 19.34 7.47 24.54
C VAL A 85 18.35 7.12 23.43
N VAL A 86 17.66 8.15 22.93
CA VAL A 86 16.82 8.03 21.75
C VAL A 86 17.70 7.67 20.55
N ASP A 87 17.52 6.47 20.00
CA ASP A 87 18.27 6.04 18.82
C ASP A 87 17.88 6.88 17.59
N MET A 88 18.80 7.75 17.19
CA MET A 88 18.63 8.72 16.12
C MET A 88 19.05 8.20 14.74
N THR A 89 19.38 6.90 14.60
CA THR A 89 19.76 6.30 13.32
C THR A 89 18.70 6.60 12.25
N PRO A 90 19.11 7.12 11.08
CA PRO A 90 18.19 7.43 9.98
C PRO A 90 17.37 6.21 9.51
N LEU A 91 16.14 6.44 9.02
CA LEU A 91 15.28 5.36 8.52
C LEU A 91 15.93 4.57 7.38
N LYS A 92 16.63 5.24 6.46
CA LYS A 92 17.32 4.58 5.34
C LYS A 92 18.41 3.61 5.80
N GLU A 93 19.16 3.94 6.84
CA GLU A 93 20.18 3.04 7.37
C GLU A 93 19.58 1.80 8.03
N ARG A 94 18.42 1.97 8.73
CA ARG A 94 17.66 0.85 9.30
C ARG A 94 17.13 -0.06 8.21
N ALA A 95 16.54 0.52 7.16
CA ALA A 95 16.03 -0.21 6.00
C ALA A 95 17.15 -0.99 5.29
N GLN A 96 18.26 -0.34 4.99
CA GLN A 96 19.42 -0.95 4.33
C GLN A 96 19.99 -2.15 5.10
N ARG A 97 20.06 -2.07 6.44
CA ARG A 97 20.49 -3.21 7.30
C ARG A 97 19.61 -4.44 7.13
N LYS A 98 18.37 -4.27 6.62
CA LYS A 98 17.41 -5.34 6.39
C LYS A 98 17.25 -5.73 4.92
N GLY A 99 17.97 -5.06 4.02
CA GLY A 99 17.78 -5.19 2.56
C GLY A 99 16.44 -4.63 2.09
N LEU A 100 15.88 -3.66 2.82
CA LEU A 100 14.68 -2.91 2.49
C LEU A 100 15.04 -1.56 1.90
N ILE A 101 14.13 -1.02 1.10
CA ILE A 101 14.19 0.35 0.58
C ILE A 101 13.16 1.19 1.32
N ILE A 102 13.55 2.40 1.75
CA ILE A 102 12.59 3.39 2.24
C ILE A 102 12.59 4.63 1.36
N GLY A 103 11.38 5.12 1.01
CA GLY A 103 11.22 6.26 0.14
C GLY A 103 10.09 7.19 0.56
N ALA A 104 9.97 8.32 -0.15
CA ALA A 104 8.90 9.27 0.08
C ALA A 104 8.40 9.91 -1.21
N GLU A 105 7.11 10.27 -1.23
CA GLU A 105 6.52 11.14 -2.25
C GLU A 105 7.12 12.54 -2.14
N VAL A 106 7.38 13.14 -3.31
CA VAL A 106 7.91 14.49 -3.43
C VAL A 106 7.28 15.26 -4.59
N SER A 107 7.29 16.57 -4.49
CA SER A 107 7.05 17.46 -5.63
C SER A 107 8.25 18.37 -5.88
N ALA A 108 8.50 18.74 -7.13
CA ALA A 108 9.69 19.51 -7.53
C ALA A 108 9.87 20.83 -6.74
N PRO A 109 8.82 21.64 -6.48
CA PRO A 109 8.98 22.87 -5.69
C PRO A 109 9.49 22.63 -4.27
N LEU A 110 9.13 21.50 -3.63
CA LEU A 110 9.55 21.20 -2.26
C LEU A 110 11.05 20.90 -2.16
N LEU A 111 11.64 20.38 -3.22
CA LEU A 111 13.08 20.05 -3.26
C LEU A 111 13.98 21.31 -3.19
N THR A 112 13.42 22.49 -3.40
CA THR A 112 14.14 23.77 -3.25
C THR A 112 14.12 24.31 -1.81
N ASP A 113 13.29 23.72 -0.91
CA ASP A 113 13.30 24.02 0.53
C ASP A 113 14.45 23.27 1.20
N PRO A 114 15.46 23.96 1.76
CA PRO A 114 16.61 23.30 2.39
C PRO A 114 16.25 22.36 3.55
N MET A 115 15.20 22.69 4.33
CA MET A 115 14.76 21.85 5.44
C MET A 115 14.10 20.58 4.94
N PHE A 116 13.27 20.70 3.90
CA PHE A 116 12.66 19.55 3.25
C PHE A 116 13.73 18.64 2.64
N ALA A 117 14.63 19.19 1.83
CA ALA A 117 15.69 18.46 1.16
C ALA A 117 16.62 17.75 2.18
N ALA A 118 17.02 18.43 3.25
CA ALA A 118 17.85 17.87 4.30
C ALA A 118 17.14 16.71 5.05
N THR A 119 15.85 16.86 5.35
CA THR A 119 15.05 15.81 6.01
C THR A 119 14.87 14.60 5.09
N LEU A 120 14.53 14.84 3.84
CA LEU A 120 14.37 13.81 2.82
C LEU A 120 15.66 13.00 2.63
N THR A 121 16.77 13.65 2.33
CA THR A 121 18.04 12.98 2.05
C THR A 121 18.67 12.30 3.27
N ARG A 122 18.34 12.74 4.49
CA ARG A 122 18.77 12.08 5.72
C ARG A 122 18.08 10.73 5.93
N ASP A 123 16.74 10.66 5.77
CA ASP A 123 15.96 9.50 6.19
C ASP A 123 15.47 8.60 5.05
N PHE A 124 15.52 9.07 3.81
CA PHE A 124 15.00 8.32 2.66
C PHE A 124 16.06 8.10 1.60
N GLU A 125 15.96 7.00 0.87
CA GLU A 125 16.87 6.64 -0.23
C GLU A 125 16.16 6.54 -1.59
N MET A 126 14.83 6.66 -1.63
CA MET A 126 14.04 6.67 -2.86
C MET A 126 13.05 7.82 -2.86
N VAL A 127 12.82 8.41 -4.03
CA VAL A 127 11.77 9.42 -4.25
C VAL A 127 10.74 8.92 -5.26
N VAL A 128 9.49 9.37 -5.09
CA VAL A 128 8.42 9.16 -6.06
C VAL A 128 7.74 10.50 -6.37
N PRO A 129 7.64 10.92 -7.65
CA PRO A 129 6.94 12.13 -8.03
C PRO A 129 5.43 11.95 -7.80
N GLY A 130 4.83 12.75 -6.91
CA GLY A 130 3.41 12.63 -6.60
C GLY A 130 2.50 12.92 -7.78
N ASN A 131 2.83 13.94 -8.59
CA ASN A 131 1.98 14.35 -9.70
C ASN A 131 2.73 14.55 -11.04
N ALA A 132 4.05 14.74 -11.02
CA ALA A 132 4.79 15.20 -12.21
C ALA A 132 4.78 14.21 -13.39
N LEU A 133 4.55 12.92 -13.14
CA LEU A 133 4.48 11.87 -14.16
C LEU A 133 3.05 11.39 -14.47
N LYS A 134 2.01 11.87 -13.75
CA LYS A 134 0.63 11.57 -14.10
C LYS A 134 0.27 12.18 -15.45
N TRP A 135 -0.49 11.49 -16.26
CA TRP A 135 -0.71 11.86 -17.68
C TRP A 135 -1.25 13.29 -17.85
N GLY A 136 -2.23 13.71 -17.04
CA GLY A 136 -2.83 15.05 -17.17
C GLY A 136 -1.89 16.20 -16.88
N PRO A 137 -1.20 16.23 -15.74
CA PRO A 137 -0.18 17.24 -15.45
C PRO A 137 0.95 17.25 -16.49
N LEU A 138 1.38 16.06 -16.93
CA LEU A 138 2.49 15.89 -17.86
C LEU A 138 2.14 16.33 -19.29
N GLU A 139 0.93 16.02 -19.78
CA GLU A 139 0.58 16.22 -21.19
C GLU A 139 -0.76 16.97 -21.37
N ARG A 140 -0.81 18.22 -20.94
CA ARG A 140 -2.00 19.07 -21.07
C ARG A 140 -2.45 19.24 -22.52
N ARG A 141 -1.50 19.27 -23.47
CA ARG A 141 -1.71 19.34 -24.91
C ARG A 141 -1.16 18.08 -25.56
N LYS A 142 -1.96 17.46 -26.41
CA LYS A 142 -1.61 16.20 -27.08
C LYS A 142 -0.26 16.27 -27.79
N LYS A 143 0.60 15.29 -27.57
CA LYS A 143 1.96 15.16 -28.10
C LYS A 143 2.90 16.30 -27.70
N ALA A 144 2.63 16.96 -26.58
CA ALA A 144 3.48 18.01 -26.05
C ALA A 144 3.65 17.82 -24.53
N PRO A 145 4.31 16.73 -24.09
CA PRO A 145 4.55 16.49 -22.66
C PRO A 145 5.54 17.52 -22.12
N ASP A 146 5.27 17.98 -20.90
CA ASP A 146 6.14 18.87 -20.12
C ASP A 146 6.80 18.07 -18.98
N PHE A 147 8.08 17.76 -19.15
CA PHE A 147 8.86 16.99 -18.19
C PHE A 147 9.58 17.84 -17.15
N HIS A 148 9.44 19.17 -17.18
CA HIS A 148 10.23 20.08 -16.33
C HIS A 148 10.29 19.65 -14.87
N ASN A 149 9.12 19.43 -14.24
CA ASN A 149 9.05 19.02 -12.84
C ASN A 149 9.57 17.58 -12.61
N ALA A 150 9.30 16.67 -13.54
CA ALA A 150 9.76 15.28 -13.41
C ALA A 150 11.29 15.20 -13.60
N ASP A 151 11.85 15.96 -14.53
CA ASP A 151 13.30 16.06 -14.72
C ASP A 151 13.98 16.66 -13.49
N ALA A 152 13.43 17.73 -12.89
CA ALA A 152 13.97 18.33 -11.68
C ALA A 152 14.02 17.32 -10.50
N ILE A 153 12.99 16.47 -10.35
CA ILE A 153 13.00 15.41 -9.34
C ILE A 153 14.04 14.34 -9.68
N ALA A 154 14.14 13.93 -10.95
CA ALA A 154 15.09 12.92 -11.39
C ALA A 154 16.54 13.40 -11.24
N ASP A 155 16.80 14.66 -11.49
CA ASP A 155 18.13 15.26 -11.31
C ASP A 155 18.48 15.42 -9.83
N PHE A 156 17.50 15.82 -8.99
CA PHE A 156 17.68 15.83 -7.54
C PHE A 156 18.04 14.42 -7.02
N ALA A 157 17.29 13.39 -7.44
CA ALA A 157 17.57 12.00 -7.03
C ALA A 157 19.00 11.59 -7.44
N THR A 158 19.39 11.84 -8.67
CA THR A 158 20.73 11.54 -9.19
C THR A 158 21.83 12.26 -8.40
N ASN A 159 21.66 13.56 -8.15
CA ASN A 159 22.64 14.39 -7.44
C ASN A 159 22.83 13.99 -5.97
N HIS A 160 21.84 13.34 -5.37
CA HIS A 160 21.88 12.88 -3.98
C HIS A 160 22.04 11.35 -3.84
N GLY A 161 22.31 10.63 -4.94
CA GLY A 161 22.47 9.18 -4.93
C GLY A 161 21.20 8.42 -4.49
N MET A 162 20.03 9.01 -4.77
CA MET A 162 18.73 8.42 -4.44
C MET A 162 18.16 7.64 -5.63
N MET A 163 17.43 6.58 -5.34
CA MET A 163 16.61 5.89 -6.33
C MET A 163 15.36 6.71 -6.68
N MET A 164 14.76 6.42 -7.84
CA MET A 164 13.49 7.03 -8.25
C MET A 164 12.49 5.95 -8.64
N ARG A 165 11.23 6.15 -8.22
CA ARG A 165 10.06 5.37 -8.64
C ARG A 165 9.17 6.22 -9.54
N GLY A 166 8.72 5.67 -10.66
CA GLY A 166 7.83 6.36 -11.58
C GLY A 166 6.36 6.13 -11.20
N HIS A 167 5.61 7.20 -10.96
CA HIS A 167 4.17 7.16 -10.65
C HIS A 167 3.43 8.19 -11.50
N THR A 168 2.53 7.81 -12.35
CA THR A 168 2.10 6.50 -12.78
C THR A 168 1.83 6.55 -14.30
N LEU A 169 2.03 5.44 -15.01
CA LEU A 169 1.85 5.44 -16.48
C LEU A 169 0.37 5.47 -16.88
N LEU A 170 -0.47 4.60 -16.29
CA LEU A 170 -1.92 4.61 -16.52
C LEU A 170 -2.68 4.67 -15.20
N TRP A 171 -3.53 5.67 -15.07
CA TRP A 171 -4.46 5.83 -13.95
C TRP A 171 -5.80 6.35 -14.45
N HIS A 172 -6.91 5.92 -13.85
CA HIS A 172 -8.26 6.30 -14.25
C HIS A 172 -8.53 7.80 -14.05
N ASP A 173 -7.80 8.46 -13.15
CA ASP A 173 -7.94 9.86 -12.80
C ASP A 173 -6.78 10.71 -13.32
N MET A 174 -6.87 12.04 -13.15
CA MET A 174 -5.90 13.05 -13.58
C MET A 174 -5.44 12.89 -15.04
N ASN A 175 -6.37 12.53 -15.93
CA ASN A 175 -6.09 12.39 -17.35
C ASN A 175 -6.21 13.73 -18.09
N PRO A 176 -5.51 13.92 -19.23
CA PRO A 176 -5.66 15.12 -20.05
C PRO A 176 -7.10 15.29 -20.55
N LYS A 177 -7.61 16.52 -20.53
CA LYS A 177 -8.99 16.82 -20.95
C LYS A 177 -9.32 16.37 -22.38
N TRP A 178 -8.32 16.24 -23.26
CA TRP A 178 -8.50 15.76 -24.63
C TRP A 178 -8.59 14.23 -24.74
N LEU A 179 -8.11 13.47 -23.75
CA LEU A 179 -7.95 12.02 -23.82
C LEU A 179 -9.30 11.26 -23.96
N PRO A 180 -10.34 11.54 -23.15
CA PRO A 180 -11.62 10.82 -23.26
C PRO A 180 -12.23 10.90 -24.68
N LYS A 181 -12.24 12.11 -25.28
CA LYS A 181 -12.74 12.30 -26.67
C LYS A 181 -11.90 11.54 -27.69
N HIS A 182 -10.58 11.43 -27.44
CA HIS A 182 -9.71 10.68 -28.34
C HIS A 182 -9.96 9.18 -28.28
N LEU A 183 -10.05 8.62 -27.06
CA LEU A 183 -10.24 7.19 -26.86
C LEU A 183 -11.64 6.72 -27.30
N ALA A 184 -12.64 7.58 -27.24
CA ALA A 184 -14.01 7.27 -27.69
C ALA A 184 -14.18 7.34 -29.22
N ASP A 185 -13.21 7.84 -29.99
CA ASP A 185 -13.34 7.95 -31.45
C ASP A 185 -12.88 6.64 -32.12
N PRO A 186 -13.81 5.85 -32.73
CA PRO A 186 -13.46 4.55 -33.30
C PRO A 186 -12.52 4.62 -34.52
N ARG A 187 -12.31 5.81 -35.06
CA ARG A 187 -11.34 6.03 -36.17
C ARG A 187 -9.92 6.20 -35.67
N LYS A 188 -9.71 6.26 -34.35
CA LYS A 188 -8.41 6.47 -33.74
C LYS A 188 -7.97 5.20 -33.02
N ASP A 189 -6.71 4.90 -33.18
CA ASP A 189 -6.09 3.75 -32.55
C ASP A 189 -5.75 4.06 -31.09
N ALA A 190 -6.59 3.60 -30.18
CA ALA A 190 -6.43 3.76 -28.73
C ALA A 190 -5.19 3.02 -28.21
N ALA A 191 -4.93 1.82 -28.72
CA ALA A 191 -3.79 1.02 -28.31
C ALA A 191 -2.48 1.70 -28.69
N LYS A 192 -2.40 2.23 -29.92
CA LYS A 192 -1.22 2.98 -30.39
C LYS A 192 -0.96 4.23 -29.55
N LEU A 193 -2.02 4.95 -29.13
CA LEU A 193 -1.86 6.13 -28.28
C LEU A 193 -1.34 5.78 -26.90
N ILE A 194 -1.90 4.76 -26.26
CA ILE A 194 -1.50 4.31 -24.94
C ILE A 194 -0.04 3.82 -24.97
N ARG A 195 0.31 2.99 -25.96
CA ARG A 195 1.69 2.55 -26.16
C ARG A 195 2.64 3.73 -26.37
N TYR A 196 2.26 4.70 -27.19
CA TYR A 196 3.05 5.91 -27.43
C TYR A 196 3.30 6.70 -26.13
N HIS A 197 2.25 6.89 -25.31
CA HIS A 197 2.40 7.58 -24.03
C HIS A 197 3.39 6.85 -23.12
N ILE A 198 3.20 5.55 -22.90
CA ILE A 198 4.06 4.73 -22.04
C ILE A 198 5.50 4.76 -22.53
N GLN A 199 5.73 4.53 -23.84
CA GLN A 199 7.07 4.56 -24.44
C GLN A 199 7.73 5.94 -24.33
N THR A 200 6.95 7.01 -24.45
CA THR A 200 7.46 8.39 -24.31
C THR A 200 7.89 8.67 -22.86
N VAL A 201 7.07 8.27 -21.89
CA VAL A 201 7.32 8.57 -20.47
C VAL A 201 8.38 7.63 -19.91
N ALA A 202 8.18 6.33 -19.98
CA ALA A 202 9.12 5.36 -19.43
C ALA A 202 10.45 5.37 -20.20
N GLY A 203 10.41 5.50 -21.52
CA GLY A 203 11.59 5.58 -22.36
C GLY A 203 12.49 6.80 -22.08
N ARG A 204 11.91 7.95 -21.68
CA ARG A 204 12.68 9.13 -21.26
C ARG A 204 13.58 8.84 -20.07
N TYR A 205 13.11 8.04 -19.13
CA TYR A 205 13.84 7.72 -17.89
C TYR A 205 14.44 6.32 -17.89
N ARG A 206 14.58 5.70 -19.07
CA ARG A 206 15.13 4.35 -19.22
C ARG A 206 16.45 4.19 -18.46
N GLY A 207 16.49 3.17 -17.58
CA GLY A 207 17.66 2.86 -16.75
C GLY A 207 17.87 3.80 -15.56
N ARG A 208 16.98 4.77 -15.33
CA ARG A 208 17.00 5.69 -14.17
C ARG A 208 15.96 5.32 -13.11
N MET A 209 14.95 4.54 -13.48
CA MET A 209 13.87 4.16 -12.57
C MET A 209 14.14 2.81 -11.91
N HIS A 210 13.97 2.75 -10.60
CA HIS A 210 13.92 1.49 -9.87
C HIS A 210 12.67 0.70 -10.25
N SER A 211 11.52 1.37 -10.29
CA SER A 211 10.23 0.76 -10.57
C SER A 211 9.26 1.75 -11.22
N TRP A 212 8.22 1.22 -11.90
CA TRP A 212 7.10 1.97 -12.47
C TRP A 212 5.79 1.43 -11.93
N ASP A 213 4.91 2.31 -11.45
CA ASP A 213 3.48 2.03 -11.37
C ASP A 213 2.92 2.06 -12.79
N VAL A 214 2.84 0.88 -13.39
CA VAL A 214 2.39 0.76 -14.79
C VAL A 214 0.90 1.00 -14.88
N VAL A 215 0.14 0.35 -14.01
CA VAL A 215 -1.30 0.54 -13.86
C VAL A 215 -1.63 0.80 -12.40
N ASN A 216 -2.33 1.90 -12.17
CA ASN A 216 -2.77 2.34 -10.85
C ASN A 216 -4.29 2.22 -10.72
N GLU A 217 -4.76 1.55 -9.64
CA GLU A 217 -6.16 1.50 -9.22
C GLU A 217 -7.12 0.94 -10.28
N ALA A 218 -6.76 -0.18 -10.89
CA ALA A 218 -7.59 -0.82 -11.90
C ALA A 218 -8.81 -1.56 -11.34
N ILE A 219 -8.86 -1.80 -10.03
CA ILE A 219 -9.95 -2.50 -9.36
C ILE A 219 -10.90 -1.52 -8.69
N GLU A 220 -12.23 -1.69 -8.95
CA GLU A 220 -13.29 -0.96 -8.26
C GLU A 220 -14.54 -1.83 -8.14
N PRO A 221 -14.68 -2.56 -7.03
CA PRO A 221 -15.84 -3.43 -6.83
C PRO A 221 -17.19 -2.70 -6.84
N LYS A 222 -17.21 -1.40 -6.49
CA LYS A 222 -18.44 -0.59 -6.50
C LYS A 222 -18.99 -0.36 -7.91
N ASP A 223 -18.18 -0.53 -8.94
CA ASP A 223 -18.64 -0.46 -10.33
C ASP A 223 -19.50 -1.67 -10.73
N GLY A 224 -19.62 -2.69 -9.85
CA GLY A 224 -20.52 -3.83 -9.99
C GLY A 224 -20.15 -4.81 -11.11
N ARG A 225 -18.93 -4.76 -11.63
CA ARG A 225 -18.46 -5.67 -12.67
C ARG A 225 -18.08 -7.03 -12.07
N PRO A 226 -18.43 -8.14 -12.75
CA PRO A 226 -18.07 -9.48 -12.26
C PRO A 226 -16.56 -9.74 -12.16
N ASP A 227 -15.76 -9.05 -13.01
CA ASP A 227 -14.30 -9.12 -13.02
C ASP A 227 -13.64 -8.18 -11.98
N GLY A 228 -14.42 -7.33 -11.31
CA GLY A 228 -13.96 -6.34 -10.34
C GLY A 228 -13.20 -5.15 -10.93
N LEU A 229 -13.03 -5.10 -12.26
CA LEU A 229 -12.31 -4.01 -12.91
C LEU A 229 -13.10 -2.68 -12.82
N ARG A 230 -12.36 -1.59 -12.66
CA ARG A 230 -12.89 -0.23 -12.70
C ARG A 230 -13.40 0.14 -14.10
N ASN A 231 -14.55 0.78 -14.19
CA ASN A 231 -15.13 1.35 -15.43
C ASN A 231 -14.33 2.56 -15.94
N SER A 232 -13.03 2.37 -16.14
CA SER A 232 -12.11 3.40 -16.61
C SER A 232 -12.32 3.70 -18.12
N LEU A 233 -11.76 4.83 -18.55
CA LEU A 233 -11.74 5.19 -19.99
C LEU A 233 -10.89 4.21 -20.81
N PHE A 234 -9.87 3.60 -20.21
CA PHE A 234 -9.02 2.60 -20.87
C PHE A 234 -9.76 1.28 -21.06
N LEU A 235 -10.48 0.82 -20.02
CA LEU A 235 -11.32 -0.37 -20.11
C LEU A 235 -12.42 -0.21 -21.17
N LYS A 236 -13.04 0.99 -21.26
CA LYS A 236 -14.06 1.28 -22.27
C LYS A 236 -13.50 1.27 -23.68
N ALA A 237 -12.25 1.71 -23.87
CA ALA A 237 -11.65 1.81 -25.19
C ALA A 237 -11.08 0.48 -25.71
N LEU A 238 -10.52 -0.36 -24.86
CA LEU A 238 -9.75 -1.56 -25.25
C LEU A 238 -10.18 -2.86 -24.56
N GLY A 239 -11.19 -2.80 -23.69
CA GLY A 239 -11.49 -3.94 -22.84
C GLY A 239 -10.34 -4.23 -21.86
N PRO A 240 -10.34 -5.41 -21.18
CA PRO A 240 -9.31 -5.79 -20.21
C PRO A 240 -7.88 -5.87 -20.77
N ASP A 241 -7.74 -6.02 -22.09
CA ASP A 241 -6.44 -6.18 -22.75
C ASP A 241 -5.55 -4.92 -22.67
N TYR A 242 -6.12 -3.75 -22.27
CA TYR A 242 -5.32 -2.55 -22.00
C TYR A 242 -4.26 -2.78 -20.92
N LEU A 243 -4.53 -3.71 -19.98
CA LEU A 243 -3.62 -4.04 -18.88
C LEU A 243 -2.35 -4.72 -19.42
N ALA A 244 -2.50 -5.81 -20.18
CA ALA A 244 -1.37 -6.50 -20.80
C ALA A 244 -0.56 -5.55 -21.70
N LEU A 245 -1.26 -4.80 -22.58
CA LEU A 245 -0.64 -3.80 -23.45
C LEU A 245 0.21 -2.79 -22.67
N ALA A 246 -0.26 -2.33 -21.49
CA ALA A 246 0.46 -1.36 -20.69
C ALA A 246 1.77 -1.94 -20.12
N PHE A 247 1.71 -3.13 -19.54
CA PHE A 247 2.89 -3.80 -18.98
C PHE A 247 3.91 -4.18 -20.06
N GLU A 248 3.47 -4.69 -21.20
CA GLU A 248 4.34 -5.00 -22.34
C GLU A 248 5.03 -3.74 -22.87
N ALA A 249 4.28 -2.64 -23.07
CA ALA A 249 4.86 -1.38 -23.52
C ALA A 249 5.85 -0.79 -22.51
N ALA A 250 5.62 -0.94 -21.21
CA ALA A 250 6.53 -0.49 -20.17
C ALA A 250 7.83 -1.34 -20.14
N ALA A 251 7.71 -2.67 -20.29
CA ALA A 251 8.86 -3.57 -20.37
C ALA A 251 9.75 -3.27 -21.57
N GLU A 252 9.17 -2.94 -22.74
CA GLU A 252 9.91 -2.53 -23.93
C GLU A 252 10.62 -1.18 -23.71
N ALA A 253 9.93 -0.23 -23.05
CA ALA A 253 10.42 1.13 -22.86
C ALA A 253 11.55 1.19 -21.82
N ASP A 254 11.42 0.49 -20.69
CA ASP A 254 12.40 0.48 -19.58
C ASP A 254 12.59 -0.94 -19.03
N PRO A 255 13.34 -1.81 -19.75
CA PRO A 255 13.46 -3.24 -19.39
C PRO A 255 14.23 -3.49 -18.08
N GLY A 256 14.91 -2.49 -17.54
CA GLY A 256 15.61 -2.60 -16.25
C GLY A 256 14.75 -2.29 -15.04
N ALA A 257 13.61 -1.65 -15.22
CA ALA A 257 12.75 -1.24 -14.14
C ALA A 257 11.80 -2.37 -13.69
N ARG A 258 11.47 -2.41 -12.39
CA ARG A 258 10.42 -3.28 -11.89
C ARG A 258 9.06 -2.72 -12.27
N LEU A 259 8.19 -3.56 -12.82
CA LEU A 259 6.85 -3.18 -13.26
C LEU A 259 5.84 -3.56 -12.18
N VAL A 260 5.10 -2.58 -11.68
CA VAL A 260 4.24 -2.69 -10.51
C VAL A 260 2.78 -2.47 -10.89
N PHE A 261 1.91 -3.33 -10.37
CA PHE A 261 0.48 -3.13 -10.32
C PHE A 261 0.15 -2.51 -8.97
N ASN A 262 -0.37 -1.27 -8.92
CA ASN A 262 -0.55 -0.52 -7.68
C ASN A 262 -2.02 -0.38 -7.29
N GLU A 263 -2.38 -0.74 -6.04
CA GLU A 263 -3.76 -0.72 -5.55
C GLU A 263 -3.89 -0.16 -4.13
N TYR A 264 -5.05 0.45 -3.85
CA TYR A 264 -5.43 0.94 -2.53
C TYR A 264 -6.47 0.05 -1.85
N GLY A 265 -6.67 0.24 -0.55
CA GLY A 265 -7.74 -0.40 0.22
C GLY A 265 -7.59 -1.92 0.35
N CYS A 266 -6.40 -2.45 0.09
CA CYS A 266 -6.10 -3.87 0.29
C CYS A 266 -6.04 -4.23 1.78
N GLU A 267 -5.78 -3.26 2.65
CA GLU A 267 -5.78 -3.38 4.11
C GLU A 267 -7.19 -3.36 4.72
N TRP A 268 -8.20 -2.90 4.00
CA TRP A 268 -9.54 -2.68 4.55
C TRP A 268 -10.20 -3.97 5.03
N GLY A 269 -10.77 -3.90 6.25
CA GLY A 269 -11.56 -4.98 6.86
C GLY A 269 -13.00 -5.06 6.36
N TRP A 270 -13.50 -4.02 5.70
CA TRP A 270 -14.86 -3.99 5.14
C TRP A 270 -15.02 -4.94 3.95
N ASP A 271 -16.28 -5.25 3.63
CA ASP A 271 -16.62 -6.13 2.51
C ASP A 271 -16.00 -5.68 1.18
N ILE A 272 -15.98 -4.37 0.93
CA ILE A 272 -15.33 -3.78 -0.25
C ILE A 272 -13.83 -4.10 -0.31
N GLY A 273 -13.11 -4.12 0.82
CA GLY A 273 -11.70 -4.50 0.88
C GLY A 273 -11.51 -5.99 0.55
N ARG A 274 -12.38 -6.86 1.06
CA ARG A 274 -12.38 -8.29 0.71
C ARG A 274 -12.58 -8.51 -0.80
N GLN A 275 -13.56 -7.83 -1.40
CA GLN A 275 -13.83 -7.91 -2.83
C GLN A 275 -12.63 -7.39 -3.65
N ARG A 276 -11.98 -6.29 -3.20
CA ARG A 276 -10.80 -5.72 -3.87
C ARG A 276 -9.63 -6.70 -3.86
N ARG A 277 -9.27 -7.27 -2.70
CA ARG A 277 -8.20 -8.28 -2.60
C ARG A 277 -8.47 -9.47 -3.52
N TYR A 278 -9.69 -10.01 -3.49
CA TYR A 278 -10.06 -11.13 -4.35
C TYR A 278 -9.92 -10.78 -5.84
N ALA A 279 -10.47 -9.64 -6.29
CA ALA A 279 -10.39 -9.22 -7.68
C ALA A 279 -8.94 -8.95 -8.12
N THR A 280 -8.14 -8.33 -7.26
CA THR A 280 -6.71 -8.07 -7.52
C THR A 280 -5.94 -9.36 -7.75
N LEU A 281 -6.06 -10.35 -6.86
CA LEU A 281 -5.34 -11.62 -6.99
C LEU A 281 -5.77 -12.39 -8.23
N ARG A 282 -7.08 -12.47 -8.51
CA ARG A 282 -7.59 -13.13 -9.72
C ARG A 282 -7.11 -12.47 -11.01
N LEU A 283 -7.05 -11.14 -11.02
CA LEU A 283 -6.51 -10.39 -12.15
C LEU A 283 -5.03 -10.68 -12.35
N LEU A 284 -4.23 -10.59 -11.29
CA LEU A 284 -2.78 -10.82 -11.35
C LEU A 284 -2.46 -12.26 -11.77
N GLU A 285 -3.13 -13.27 -11.21
CA GLU A 285 -3.01 -14.67 -11.61
C GLU A 285 -3.27 -14.85 -13.12
N ASN A 286 -4.35 -14.25 -13.64
CA ASN A 286 -4.69 -14.34 -15.07
C ASN A 286 -3.63 -13.64 -15.96
N LEU A 287 -3.16 -12.44 -15.58
CA LEU A 287 -2.16 -11.72 -16.36
C LEU A 287 -0.81 -12.45 -16.35
N LEU A 288 -0.37 -12.93 -15.19
CA LEU A 288 0.88 -13.68 -15.04
C LEU A 288 0.84 -15.01 -15.81
N SER A 289 -0.30 -15.72 -15.80
CA SER A 289 -0.47 -16.96 -16.57
C SER A 289 -0.37 -16.77 -18.08
N LYS A 290 -0.59 -15.54 -18.56
CA LYS A 290 -0.42 -15.14 -19.97
C LYS A 290 0.98 -14.60 -20.27
N GLY A 291 1.88 -14.61 -19.29
CA GLY A 291 3.25 -14.12 -19.44
C GLY A 291 3.38 -12.59 -19.41
N VAL A 292 2.37 -11.85 -18.91
CA VAL A 292 2.46 -10.40 -18.75
C VAL A 292 3.54 -10.06 -17.71
N PRO A 293 4.50 -9.16 -18.02
CA PRO A 293 5.66 -8.91 -17.18
C PRO A 293 5.30 -8.02 -15.97
N ILE A 294 4.67 -8.60 -14.96
CA ILE A 294 4.38 -7.94 -13.69
C ILE A 294 5.37 -8.45 -12.65
N HIS A 295 6.12 -7.55 -12.00
CA HIS A 295 7.19 -7.91 -11.08
C HIS A 295 6.82 -7.70 -9.61
N ALA A 296 5.88 -6.79 -9.33
CA ALA A 296 5.48 -6.49 -7.96
C ALA A 296 4.03 -6.03 -7.86
N LEU A 297 3.45 -6.25 -6.68
CA LEU A 297 2.21 -5.66 -6.24
C LEU A 297 2.52 -4.47 -5.32
N GLY A 298 2.02 -3.29 -5.68
CA GLY A 298 2.01 -2.12 -4.83
C GLY A 298 0.76 -2.10 -3.94
N ILE A 299 0.97 -1.89 -2.66
CA ILE A 299 -0.09 -1.69 -1.65
C ILE A 299 0.04 -0.26 -1.15
N GLN A 300 -0.92 0.61 -1.49
CA GLN A 300 -0.78 2.04 -1.22
C GLN A 300 -0.62 2.32 0.29
N GLY A 301 -1.47 1.77 1.14
CA GLY A 301 -1.35 1.95 2.58
C GLY A 301 -1.86 3.31 3.07
N HIS A 302 -2.92 3.86 2.45
CA HIS A 302 -3.63 5.04 2.94
C HIS A 302 -4.53 4.66 4.12
N LEU A 303 -3.98 4.75 5.32
CA LEU A 303 -4.63 4.27 6.54
C LEU A 303 -5.71 5.24 7.05
N ASP A 304 -6.72 4.68 7.75
CA ASP A 304 -7.77 5.47 8.41
C ASP A 304 -8.01 4.96 9.85
N PRO A 305 -7.13 5.32 10.80
CA PRO A 305 -7.21 4.84 12.18
C PRO A 305 -8.48 5.28 12.92
N GLY A 306 -9.20 6.27 12.40
CA GLY A 306 -10.42 6.78 13.01
C GLY A 306 -11.69 6.05 12.59
N SER A 307 -11.61 5.11 11.65
CA SER A 307 -12.76 4.33 11.17
C SER A 307 -12.68 2.89 11.67
N GLU A 308 -13.74 2.43 12.35
CA GLU A 308 -13.85 1.06 12.81
C GLU A 308 -13.85 0.10 11.59
N GLY A 309 -13.11 -1.01 11.71
CA GLY A 309 -12.97 -1.99 10.62
C GLY A 309 -12.13 -1.50 9.44
N SER A 310 -11.44 -0.36 9.56
CA SER A 310 -10.58 0.17 8.49
C SER A 310 -9.39 -0.73 8.15
N MET A 311 -9.02 -1.65 9.05
CA MET A 311 -7.92 -2.59 8.82
C MET A 311 -8.23 -3.98 9.35
N ASP A 312 -8.05 -5.00 8.48
CA ASP A 312 -8.02 -6.41 8.84
C ASP A 312 -6.61 -6.96 8.61
N THR A 313 -5.83 -7.01 9.67
CA THR A 313 -4.42 -7.45 9.62
C THR A 313 -4.27 -8.90 9.19
N ARG A 314 -5.23 -9.78 9.53
CA ARG A 314 -5.20 -11.18 9.12
C ARG A 314 -5.45 -11.31 7.61
N ALA A 315 -6.50 -10.65 7.11
CA ALA A 315 -6.83 -10.70 5.69
C ALA A 315 -5.76 -10.02 4.83
N LEU A 316 -5.15 -8.91 5.32
CA LEU A 316 -4.01 -8.28 4.67
C LEU A 316 -2.81 -9.25 4.61
N GLY A 317 -2.52 -9.96 5.71
CA GLY A 317 -1.44 -10.93 5.75
C GLY A 317 -1.63 -12.06 4.74
N GLN A 318 -2.82 -12.66 4.67
CA GLN A 318 -3.16 -13.69 3.69
C GLN A 318 -3.03 -13.17 2.25
N PHE A 319 -3.52 -11.96 1.98
CA PHE A 319 -3.39 -11.32 0.68
C PHE A 319 -1.93 -11.13 0.25
N CYS A 320 -1.07 -10.69 1.17
CA CYS A 320 0.37 -10.57 0.92
C CYS A 320 1.03 -11.92 0.64
N ASP A 321 0.65 -12.97 1.39
CA ASP A 321 1.17 -14.32 1.20
C ASP A 321 0.74 -14.89 -0.16
N GLU A 322 -0.54 -14.75 -0.54
CA GLU A 322 -1.05 -15.19 -1.84
C GLU A 322 -0.40 -14.42 -3.01
N ALA A 323 -0.15 -13.12 -2.87
CA ALA A 323 0.58 -12.36 -3.89
C ALA A 323 2.04 -12.82 -4.02
N ALA A 324 2.71 -13.13 -2.91
CA ALA A 324 4.06 -13.67 -2.91
C ALA A 324 4.12 -15.08 -3.55
N ASP A 325 3.11 -15.91 -3.31
CA ASP A 325 2.98 -17.25 -3.93
C ASP A 325 2.81 -17.18 -5.46
N LEU A 326 2.27 -16.06 -5.99
CA LEU A 326 2.27 -15.76 -7.42
C LEU A 326 3.65 -15.33 -7.96
N GLY A 327 4.68 -15.25 -7.12
CA GLY A 327 6.03 -14.82 -7.48
C GLY A 327 6.23 -13.31 -7.48
N LEU A 328 5.28 -12.54 -6.95
CA LEU A 328 5.36 -11.09 -6.91
C LEU A 328 6.13 -10.59 -5.68
N ALA A 329 6.98 -9.59 -5.87
CA ALA A 329 7.44 -8.78 -4.77
C ALA A 329 6.30 -7.86 -4.26
N LEU A 330 6.43 -7.39 -3.02
CA LEU A 330 5.49 -6.46 -2.41
C LEU A 330 6.18 -5.11 -2.18
N GLN A 331 5.47 -4.03 -2.45
CA GLN A 331 5.93 -2.67 -2.15
C GLN A 331 4.80 -1.91 -1.44
N VAL A 332 5.08 -1.33 -0.28
CA VAL A 332 4.21 -0.31 0.30
C VAL A 332 4.54 0.99 -0.41
N THR A 333 3.57 1.60 -1.08
CA THR A 333 3.87 2.62 -2.09
C THR A 333 3.50 4.04 -1.68
N GLU A 334 2.52 4.21 -0.75
CA GLU A 334 1.89 5.51 -0.50
C GLU A 334 1.46 5.66 0.98
N LEU A 335 2.27 5.14 1.91
CA LEU A 335 1.90 5.07 3.33
C LEU A 335 1.67 6.46 3.92
N ASP A 336 0.47 6.70 4.37
CA ASP A 336 0.05 7.80 5.23
C ASP A 336 -1.15 7.42 6.09
N ALA A 337 -1.63 8.32 6.96
CA ALA A 337 -2.78 8.03 7.79
C ALA A 337 -3.67 9.26 7.98
N ARG A 338 -4.97 9.12 7.74
CA ARG A 338 -5.95 10.18 7.97
C ARG A 338 -6.29 10.30 9.46
N ASP A 339 -5.95 11.42 10.09
CA ASP A 339 -6.38 11.70 11.46
C ASP A 339 -7.68 12.53 11.52
N THR A 340 -8.36 12.71 10.40
CA THR A 340 -9.50 13.62 10.23
C THR A 340 -10.65 13.35 11.20
N SER A 341 -10.97 12.07 11.46
CA SER A 341 -12.02 11.65 12.40
C SER A 341 -11.51 11.41 13.82
N LEU A 342 -10.19 11.44 14.05
CA LEU A 342 -9.62 11.25 15.38
C LEU A 342 -9.92 12.46 16.28
N ARG A 343 -10.31 12.13 17.51
CA ARG A 343 -10.60 13.12 18.58
C ARG A 343 -9.46 13.13 19.61
N GLY A 344 -9.42 14.19 20.42
CA GLY A 344 -8.45 14.33 21.50
C GLY A 344 -7.32 15.29 21.17
N SER A 345 -6.30 15.34 22.05
CA SER A 345 -5.14 16.20 21.89
C SER A 345 -4.28 15.76 20.68
N ILE A 346 -3.36 16.61 20.28
CA ILE A 346 -2.38 16.30 19.21
C ILE A 346 -1.60 15.03 19.57
N GLU A 347 -1.15 14.91 20.80
CA GLU A 347 -0.37 13.77 21.30
C GLU A 347 -1.16 12.46 21.22
N THR A 348 -2.47 12.53 21.54
CA THR A 348 -3.37 11.36 21.41
C THR A 348 -3.54 10.96 19.96
N ARG A 349 -3.78 11.92 19.07
CA ARG A 349 -3.96 11.64 17.62
C ARG A 349 -2.67 11.11 16.98
N ASP A 350 -1.52 11.72 17.28
CA ASP A 350 -0.22 11.25 16.77
C ASP A 350 0.11 9.82 17.22
N ARG A 351 -0.27 9.44 18.44
CA ARG A 351 -0.13 8.06 18.93
C ARG A 351 -1.02 7.10 18.16
N LEU A 352 -2.31 7.43 17.94
CA LEU A 352 -3.22 6.58 17.17
C LEU A 352 -2.78 6.41 15.72
N VAL A 353 -2.20 7.43 15.12
CA VAL A 353 -1.56 7.35 13.79
C VAL A 353 -0.37 6.40 13.84
N ALA A 354 0.51 6.52 14.83
CA ALA A 354 1.66 5.64 15.01
C ALA A 354 1.25 4.17 15.23
N ASP A 355 0.21 3.93 16.02
CA ASP A 355 -0.36 2.58 16.24
C ASP A 355 -0.90 1.97 14.94
N ALA A 356 -1.49 2.78 14.06
CA ALA A 356 -1.93 2.31 12.75
C ALA A 356 -0.75 1.94 11.84
N TYR A 357 0.28 2.78 11.80
CA TYR A 357 1.54 2.48 11.10
C TYR A 357 2.15 1.17 11.58
N ALA A 358 2.32 1.02 12.90
CA ALA A 358 2.89 -0.20 13.49
C ALA A 358 2.11 -1.44 13.08
N ARG A 359 0.79 -1.46 13.29
CA ARG A 359 -0.06 -2.60 12.95
C ARG A 359 -0.02 -2.98 11.47
N PHE A 360 0.03 -1.99 10.57
CA PHE A 360 0.12 -2.22 9.13
C PHE A 360 1.49 -2.76 8.76
N LEU A 361 2.55 -2.12 9.23
CA LEU A 361 3.93 -2.47 8.90
C LEU A 361 4.35 -3.82 9.49
N ASP A 362 3.89 -4.17 10.69
CA ASP A 362 4.12 -5.48 11.30
C ASP A 362 3.61 -6.61 10.40
N VAL A 363 2.48 -6.40 9.73
CA VAL A 363 1.94 -7.38 8.78
C VAL A 363 2.78 -7.44 7.53
N VAL A 364 2.99 -6.31 6.85
CA VAL A 364 3.60 -6.34 5.50
C VAL A 364 5.11 -6.62 5.57
N LEU A 365 5.81 -6.09 6.58
CA LEU A 365 7.26 -6.28 6.73
C LEU A 365 7.64 -7.66 7.26
N ALA A 366 6.72 -8.40 7.90
CA ALA A 366 6.97 -9.80 8.25
C ALA A 366 7.18 -10.70 7.01
N ARG A 367 6.80 -10.26 5.82
CA ARG A 367 6.92 -11.00 4.57
C ARG A 367 8.23 -10.68 3.88
N PRO A 368 9.11 -11.68 3.65
CA PRO A 368 10.37 -11.45 2.92
C PRO A 368 10.18 -10.92 1.50
N ALA A 369 9.02 -11.17 0.89
CA ALA A 369 8.66 -10.63 -0.42
C ALA A 369 8.50 -9.10 -0.44
N THR A 370 8.31 -8.45 0.73
CA THR A 370 8.26 -6.99 0.83
C THR A 370 9.67 -6.39 0.67
N GLU A 371 9.84 -5.53 -0.32
CA GLU A 371 11.15 -4.97 -0.67
C GLU A 371 11.26 -3.46 -0.42
N ALA A 372 10.13 -2.73 -0.36
CA ALA A 372 10.14 -1.28 -0.19
C ALA A 372 8.96 -0.78 0.65
N VAL A 373 9.20 0.33 1.35
CA VAL A 373 8.17 1.14 2.03
C VAL A 373 8.35 2.59 1.62
N LEU A 374 7.32 3.20 1.04
CA LEU A 374 7.32 4.62 0.70
C LEU A 374 6.17 5.32 1.44
N THR A 375 6.47 6.47 2.05
CA THR A 375 5.46 7.35 2.62
C THR A 375 4.92 8.30 1.56
N TRP A 376 3.61 8.66 1.63
CA TRP A 376 3.03 9.61 0.69
C TRP A 376 3.21 11.05 1.15
N GLY A 377 4.47 11.41 1.28
CA GLY A 377 4.98 12.69 1.79
C GLY A 377 5.95 12.49 2.96
N VAL A 378 6.62 13.57 3.34
CA VAL A 378 7.61 13.60 4.42
C VAL A 378 7.05 14.23 5.68
N THR A 379 6.39 15.39 5.54
CA THR A 379 5.96 16.27 6.64
C THR A 379 4.49 16.68 6.50
N ASP A 380 3.80 16.79 7.63
CA ASP A 380 2.40 17.25 7.68
C ASP A 380 2.22 18.66 7.07
N ARG A 381 3.29 19.47 6.99
CA ARG A 381 3.25 20.81 6.36
C ARG A 381 2.76 20.76 4.92
N HIS A 382 3.09 19.69 4.19
CA HIS A 382 2.86 19.55 2.75
C HIS A 382 1.99 18.33 2.41
N THR A 383 1.25 17.79 3.39
CA THR A 383 0.40 16.63 3.14
C THR A 383 -0.79 16.97 2.23
N TRP A 384 -1.04 16.10 1.25
CA TRP A 384 -2.23 16.18 0.39
C TRP A 384 -3.54 15.95 1.16
N LEU A 385 -3.46 15.22 2.29
CA LEU A 385 -4.61 14.85 3.11
C LEU A 385 -5.39 16.08 3.63
N THR A 386 -4.71 17.18 3.96
CA THR A 386 -5.38 18.40 4.43
C THR A 386 -6.32 18.98 3.38
N GLY A 387 -5.95 18.90 2.10
CA GLY A 387 -6.80 19.39 0.99
C GLY A 387 -7.95 18.45 0.63
N HIS A 388 -7.73 17.13 0.73
CA HIS A 388 -8.70 16.11 0.28
C HIS A 388 -9.59 15.60 1.42
N PHE A 389 -9.06 15.53 2.63
CA PHE A 389 -9.75 15.06 3.84
C PHE A 389 -9.60 16.07 4.97
N PRO A 390 -10.11 17.32 4.79
CA PRO A 390 -9.92 18.37 5.77
C PRO A 390 -10.53 17.98 7.13
N ARG A 391 -9.85 18.37 8.19
CA ARG A 391 -10.36 18.20 9.53
C ARG A 391 -11.53 19.15 9.80
N PRO A 392 -12.57 18.72 10.53
CA PRO A 392 -13.68 19.59 10.90
C PRO A 392 -13.29 20.82 11.73
N ASP A 393 -12.16 20.72 12.45
CA ASP A 393 -11.62 21.82 13.29
C ASP A 393 -10.71 22.79 12.49
N GLY A 394 -10.54 22.58 11.17
CA GLY A 394 -9.67 23.38 10.31
C GLY A 394 -8.17 23.16 10.53
N GLY A 395 -7.78 22.21 11.39
CA GLY A 395 -6.38 21.88 11.64
C GLY A 395 -5.73 21.09 10.49
N ILE A 396 -4.40 21.09 10.48
CA ILE A 396 -3.61 20.27 9.56
C ILE A 396 -3.83 18.79 9.90
N VAL A 397 -4.01 17.95 8.87
CA VAL A 397 -4.01 16.49 8.99
C VAL A 397 -2.60 16.02 9.33
N ARG A 398 -2.47 15.19 10.37
CA ARG A 398 -1.19 14.79 10.96
C ARG A 398 -0.87 13.31 10.66
N GLY A 399 -0.79 13.00 9.37
CA GLY A 399 -0.68 11.63 8.87
C GLY A 399 0.73 11.14 8.55
N LEU A 400 1.75 12.00 8.60
CA LEU A 400 3.10 11.73 8.10
C LEU A 400 4.14 11.59 9.22
N PRO A 401 5.35 11.07 8.93
CA PRO A 401 6.39 10.84 9.95
C PRO A 401 6.90 12.11 10.65
N TYR A 402 6.85 13.25 9.97
CA TYR A 402 7.31 14.54 10.50
C TYR A 402 6.16 15.53 10.66
N ASP A 403 6.21 16.36 11.71
CA ASP A 403 5.28 17.46 11.89
C ASP A 403 5.59 18.62 10.93
N ALA A 404 4.79 19.69 11.00
CA ALA A 404 4.96 20.87 10.15
C ALA A 404 6.27 21.64 10.39
N ASP A 405 6.97 21.39 11.50
CA ASP A 405 8.27 21.97 11.86
C ASP A 405 9.43 21.00 11.64
N TYR A 406 9.21 19.90 10.90
CA TYR A 406 10.18 18.84 10.63
C TYR A 406 10.70 18.11 11.89
N ARG A 407 9.91 18.09 12.98
CA ARG A 407 10.20 17.28 14.15
C ARG A 407 9.65 15.87 13.95
N ARG A 408 10.41 14.87 14.39
CA ARG A 408 9.97 13.45 14.36
C ARG A 408 8.74 13.25 15.23
N LYS A 409 7.72 12.62 14.65
CA LYS A 409 6.47 12.25 15.34
C LYS A 409 6.51 10.78 15.78
N PRO A 410 5.56 10.34 16.63
CA PRO A 410 5.40 8.93 16.97
C PRO A 410 5.36 8.00 15.75
N ALA A 411 4.79 8.43 14.61
CA ALA A 411 4.79 7.68 13.35
C ALA A 411 6.19 7.41 12.79
N TRP A 412 7.14 8.35 12.96
CA TRP A 412 8.55 8.13 12.60
C TRP A 412 9.16 6.98 13.42
N TYR A 413 8.90 6.95 14.73
CA TYR A 413 9.40 5.91 15.62
C TYR A 413 8.75 4.56 15.36
N ALA A 414 7.46 4.54 14.96
CA ALA A 414 6.77 3.33 14.53
C ALA A 414 7.42 2.74 13.26
N LEU A 415 7.74 3.58 12.26
CA LEU A 415 8.50 3.18 11.07
C LEU A 415 9.87 2.61 11.46
N ALA A 416 10.63 3.32 12.31
CA ALA A 416 11.96 2.87 12.75
C ALA A 416 11.90 1.50 13.44
N ALA A 417 10.96 1.32 14.37
CA ALA A 417 10.78 0.06 15.09
C ALA A 417 10.38 -1.09 14.15
N ALA A 418 9.47 -0.84 13.20
CA ALA A 418 9.04 -1.84 12.23
C ALA A 418 10.18 -2.25 11.28
N LEU A 419 11.01 -1.30 10.83
CA LEU A 419 12.21 -1.59 10.05
C LEU A 419 13.23 -2.43 10.85
N ASP A 420 13.47 -2.09 12.11
CA ASP A 420 14.39 -2.85 12.97
C ASP A 420 13.90 -4.27 13.26
N ALA A 421 12.58 -4.46 13.41
CA ALA A 421 11.96 -5.76 13.65
C ALA A 421 11.86 -6.64 12.40
N ALA A 422 11.91 -6.04 11.20
CA ALA A 422 11.77 -6.76 9.95
C ALA A 422 12.82 -7.87 9.78
N PRO A 423 12.47 -9.05 9.23
CA PRO A 423 13.45 -10.08 8.89
C PRO A 423 14.41 -9.58 7.79
N LEU A 424 15.61 -10.13 7.76
CA LEU A 424 16.58 -9.88 6.67
C LEU A 424 15.99 -10.36 5.34
N ARG A 425 16.21 -9.59 4.25
CA ARG A 425 15.85 -10.00 2.89
C ARG A 425 16.99 -10.85 2.32
N PRO A 426 16.72 -12.08 1.86
CA PRO A 426 17.76 -12.90 1.27
C PRO A 426 18.25 -12.29 -0.05
N GLY A 427 19.56 -12.17 -0.20
CA GLY A 427 20.20 -11.97 -1.50
C GLY A 427 20.21 -10.55 -2.09
N LYS A 428 20.22 -9.49 -1.26
CA LYS A 428 20.60 -8.13 -1.72
C LYS A 428 21.97 -7.71 -1.21
#